data_fd1000408d93fd87b9c7cef63f00a20c
#
_entry.id   fd1000408d93fd87b9c7cef63f00a20c
#
_cell.length_a   1.000
_cell.length_b   1.000
_cell.length_c   1.000
_cell.angle_alpha   90.00
_cell.angle_beta   90.00
_cell.angle_gamma   90.00
#
_symmetry.space_group_name_H-M   'P 1'
#
loop_
_entity.id
_entity.type
_entity.pdbx_description
1 polymer ?
#
loop_
_entity_poly.entity_id
_entity_poly.type
_entity_poly.pdbx_seq_one_letter_code
_entity_poly.pdbx_strand_id
1 'polypeptide(L)'
;YLLSHEFLNKHDLRIGSKDATESVIIGNMLSDLIEAKTDLKVERKLALGGTMIAFEALRSGEIDLYPEYTGTGYSTILKNKLRPGFTPDEMYTLVKQQMRDTHQIELLESFGFNNTYVLAVTQATAAKYHLKTMTDLTRVSHNLRFGCSPEFAARDDGLPGIEKTYGMTFKSVNNFSGTLMYTAITSDNVDVITAFSTDGLLQKYDLVLLEDDKNFFPPYYMLPFVNGKTNAEYPEIAQALSVLSSAIDDATMQKLNYEVVEKGRDRAEVARTFLLERGLVKPEDFKN
;
A
#
# COMPACT_ATOMS: atom_id res chain seq x y z
N TYR A 1 -13.42 -39.37 -22.07
CA TYR A 1 -14.22 -38.96 -20.91
C TYR A 1 -13.38 -38.23 -19.83
N LEU A 2 -12.07 -38.52 -19.75
CA LEU A 2 -11.16 -37.82 -18.80
C LEU A 2 -10.68 -36.45 -19.32
N LEU A 3 -10.62 -36.25 -20.63
CA LEU A 3 -10.20 -34.99 -21.24
C LEU A 3 -11.25 -33.85 -21.14
N SER A 4 -12.53 -34.20 -20.92
CA SER A 4 -13.61 -33.21 -20.84
C SER A 4 -13.70 -32.56 -19.47
N HIS A 5 -13.21 -33.19 -18.39
CA HIS A 5 -13.23 -32.60 -17.05
C HIS A 5 -12.07 -31.63 -16.80
N GLU A 6 -10.92 -31.85 -17.44
CA GLU A 6 -9.80 -30.89 -17.35
C GLU A 6 -10.09 -29.56 -18.08
N PHE A 7 -10.89 -29.57 -19.13
CA PHE A 7 -11.28 -28.38 -19.89
C PHE A 7 -12.32 -27.50 -19.18
N LEU A 8 -13.13 -28.09 -18.29
CA LEU A 8 -14.24 -27.39 -17.63
C LEU A 8 -13.82 -26.57 -16.39
N ASN A 9 -12.63 -26.83 -15.81
CA ASN A 9 -12.15 -26.18 -14.61
C ASN A 9 -10.84 -25.38 -14.82
N LYS A 10 -10.45 -25.12 -16.06
CA LYS A 10 -9.21 -24.39 -16.33
C LYS A 10 -9.46 -22.89 -16.21
N HIS A 11 -8.81 -22.27 -15.24
CA HIS A 11 -8.74 -20.82 -15.15
C HIS A 11 -7.69 -20.28 -16.12
N ASP A 12 -7.98 -19.12 -16.73
CA ASP A 12 -7.06 -18.46 -17.66
C ASP A 12 -5.99 -17.66 -16.90
N LEU A 13 -6.33 -17.22 -15.72
CA LEU A 13 -5.54 -16.28 -14.95
C LEU A 13 -5.61 -16.59 -13.45
N ARG A 14 -4.47 -16.48 -12.77
CA ARG A 14 -4.37 -16.61 -11.32
C ARG A 14 -3.91 -15.29 -10.72
N ILE A 15 -4.72 -14.74 -9.82
CA ILE A 15 -4.43 -13.47 -9.16
C ILE A 15 -4.12 -13.74 -7.70
N GLY A 16 -2.95 -13.26 -7.26
CA GLY A 16 -2.49 -13.40 -5.90
C GLY A 16 -2.58 -12.11 -5.09
N SER A 17 -2.22 -12.24 -3.82
CA SER A 17 -1.98 -11.12 -2.92
C SER A 17 -1.06 -11.54 -1.79
N LYS A 18 -0.47 -10.56 -1.11
CA LYS A 18 0.10 -10.78 0.22
C LYS A 18 -1.04 -10.93 1.23
N ASP A 19 -0.70 -11.30 2.47
CA ASP A 19 -1.69 -11.59 3.52
C ASP A 19 -2.24 -10.34 4.22
N ALA A 20 -1.60 -9.18 4.07
CA ALA A 20 -2.09 -7.93 4.64
C ALA A 20 -3.48 -7.55 4.10
N THR A 21 -4.32 -6.99 4.96
CA THR A 21 -5.69 -6.57 4.62
C THR A 21 -5.77 -5.76 3.33
N GLU A 22 -4.94 -4.75 3.20
CA GLU A 22 -4.89 -3.88 2.02
C GLU A 22 -4.61 -4.66 0.74
N SER A 23 -3.64 -5.56 0.79
CA SER A 23 -3.26 -6.41 -0.35
C SER A 23 -4.41 -7.32 -0.80
N VAL A 24 -5.14 -7.88 0.15
CA VAL A 24 -6.28 -8.76 -0.14
C VAL A 24 -7.47 -7.97 -0.70
N ILE A 25 -7.76 -6.80 -0.16
CA ILE A 25 -8.80 -5.92 -0.72
C ILE A 25 -8.50 -5.60 -2.17
N ILE A 26 -7.30 -5.15 -2.46
CA ILE A 26 -6.89 -4.78 -3.82
C ILE A 26 -6.84 -6.01 -4.74
N GLY A 27 -6.34 -7.15 -4.26
CA GLY A 27 -6.36 -8.41 -5.03
C GLY A 27 -7.77 -8.81 -5.46
N ASN A 28 -8.77 -8.59 -4.61
CA ASN A 28 -10.18 -8.79 -4.95
C ASN A 28 -10.67 -7.79 -6.00
N MET A 29 -10.25 -6.50 -5.90
CA MET A 29 -10.60 -5.50 -6.91
C MET A 29 -10.04 -5.86 -8.29
N LEU A 30 -8.78 -6.29 -8.36
CA LEU A 30 -8.17 -6.71 -9.62
C LEU A 30 -8.93 -7.88 -10.22
N SER A 31 -9.29 -8.87 -9.41
CA SER A 31 -10.04 -10.04 -9.83
C SER A 31 -11.44 -9.66 -10.34
N ASP A 32 -12.16 -8.84 -9.60
CA ASP A 32 -13.49 -8.36 -9.99
C ASP A 32 -13.46 -7.59 -11.31
N LEU A 33 -12.49 -6.71 -11.50
CA LEU A 33 -12.36 -5.91 -12.72
C LEU A 33 -12.05 -6.77 -13.94
N ILE A 34 -11.17 -7.74 -13.82
CA ILE A 34 -10.83 -8.63 -14.93
C ILE A 34 -12.04 -9.50 -15.28
N GLU A 35 -12.73 -10.06 -14.30
CA GLU A 35 -13.95 -10.83 -14.54
C GLU A 35 -15.07 -10.00 -15.16
N ALA A 36 -15.22 -8.73 -14.74
CA ALA A 36 -16.27 -7.84 -15.25
C ALA A 36 -16.00 -7.30 -16.65
N LYS A 37 -14.73 -7.08 -17.00
CA LYS A 37 -14.34 -6.37 -18.24
C LYS A 37 -13.72 -7.24 -19.32
N THR A 38 -13.49 -8.51 -19.03
CA THR A 38 -12.90 -9.48 -19.96
C THR A 38 -13.64 -10.82 -19.87
N ASP A 39 -13.36 -11.70 -20.82
CA ASP A 39 -13.88 -13.09 -20.79
C ASP A 39 -12.93 -14.06 -20.08
N LEU A 40 -11.88 -13.55 -19.43
CA LEU A 40 -10.90 -14.36 -18.73
C LEU A 40 -11.49 -14.94 -17.44
N LYS A 41 -11.25 -16.21 -17.21
CA LYS A 41 -11.61 -16.90 -15.96
C LYS A 41 -10.52 -16.73 -14.94
N VAL A 42 -10.85 -16.19 -13.78
CA VAL A 42 -9.91 -15.85 -12.71
C VAL A 42 -10.00 -16.86 -11.58
N GLU A 43 -8.84 -17.39 -11.17
CA GLU A 43 -8.66 -18.09 -9.90
C GLU A 43 -8.00 -17.12 -8.91
N ARG A 44 -8.62 -16.95 -7.73
CA ARG A 44 -8.09 -16.08 -6.68
C ARG A 44 -7.22 -16.88 -5.73
N LYS A 45 -5.93 -16.59 -5.71
CA LYS A 45 -4.94 -17.18 -4.79
C LYS A 45 -4.43 -16.10 -3.82
N LEU A 46 -5.37 -15.56 -3.03
CA LEU A 46 -5.10 -14.43 -2.16
C LEU A 46 -4.49 -14.87 -0.83
N ALA A 47 -3.90 -13.91 -0.11
CA ALA A 47 -3.29 -14.11 1.21
C ALA A 47 -2.20 -15.20 1.20
N LEU A 48 -1.28 -15.13 0.26
CA LEU A 48 -0.21 -16.11 0.10
C LEU A 48 0.88 -16.00 1.19
N GLY A 49 0.99 -14.87 1.84
CA GLY A 49 2.02 -14.59 2.83
C GLY A 49 2.74 -13.28 2.59
N GLY A 50 4.03 -13.23 2.91
CA GLY A 50 4.85 -12.03 2.76
C GLY A 50 5.38 -11.82 1.35
N THR A 51 6.22 -10.80 1.19
CA THR A 51 6.73 -10.34 -0.10
C THR A 51 7.42 -11.43 -0.90
N MET A 52 8.35 -12.16 -0.28
CA MET A 52 9.15 -13.14 -1.04
C MET A 52 8.32 -14.36 -1.46
N ILE A 53 7.34 -14.75 -0.66
CA ILE A 53 6.42 -15.85 -1.02
C ILE A 53 5.55 -15.43 -2.23
N ALA A 54 4.95 -14.25 -2.16
CA ALA A 54 4.10 -13.74 -3.24
C ALA A 54 4.90 -13.48 -4.53
N PHE A 55 6.07 -12.87 -4.40
CA PHE A 55 6.92 -12.60 -5.56
C PHE A 55 7.43 -13.88 -6.22
N GLU A 56 7.85 -14.87 -5.44
CA GLU A 56 8.29 -16.16 -5.99
C GLU A 56 7.15 -16.89 -6.72
N ALA A 57 5.93 -16.81 -6.20
CA ALA A 57 4.75 -17.33 -6.88
C ALA A 57 4.52 -16.64 -8.24
N LEU A 58 4.73 -15.33 -8.30
CA LEU A 58 4.65 -14.58 -9.55
C LEU A 58 5.77 -14.96 -10.53
N ARG A 59 6.99 -15.02 -10.04
CA ARG A 59 8.17 -15.34 -10.86
C ARG A 59 8.09 -16.75 -11.45
N SER A 60 7.63 -17.72 -10.67
CA SER A 60 7.49 -19.13 -11.09
C SER A 60 6.28 -19.41 -11.99
N GLY A 61 5.35 -18.44 -12.11
CA GLY A 61 4.11 -18.62 -12.86
C GLY A 61 3.00 -19.32 -12.09
N GLU A 62 3.16 -19.52 -10.79
CA GLU A 62 2.09 -20.05 -9.92
C GLU A 62 0.93 -19.07 -9.83
N ILE A 63 1.23 -17.76 -9.82
CA ILE A 63 0.27 -16.68 -10.04
C ILE A 63 0.72 -15.84 -11.24
N ASP A 64 -0.22 -15.11 -11.82
CA ASP A 64 0.01 -14.28 -13.02
C ASP A 64 0.18 -12.80 -12.70
N LEU A 65 -0.44 -12.34 -11.64
CA LEU A 65 -0.29 -10.97 -11.14
C LEU A 65 -0.68 -10.88 -9.66
N TYR A 66 -0.15 -9.86 -9.00
CA TYR A 66 -0.55 -9.47 -7.65
C TYR A 66 -0.20 -8.01 -7.41
N PRO A 67 -0.87 -7.34 -6.43
CA PRO A 67 -0.54 -5.96 -6.09
C PRO A 67 0.68 -5.90 -5.16
N GLU A 68 1.66 -5.07 -5.52
CA GLU A 68 2.88 -4.85 -4.75
C GLU A 68 3.22 -3.36 -4.71
N TYR A 69 4.09 -2.98 -3.80
CA TYR A 69 4.56 -1.60 -3.63
C TYR A 69 5.85 -1.34 -4.38
N THR A 70 5.99 -0.14 -4.94
CA THR A 70 7.22 0.27 -5.64
C THR A 70 8.46 0.17 -4.73
N GLY A 71 8.39 0.73 -3.53
CA GLY A 71 9.54 0.69 -2.60
C GLY A 71 9.93 -0.72 -2.18
N THR A 72 8.95 -1.61 -2.02
CA THR A 72 9.19 -3.04 -1.72
C THR A 72 9.87 -3.73 -2.91
N GLY A 73 9.43 -3.46 -4.12
CA GLY A 73 10.09 -3.94 -5.34
C GLY A 73 11.54 -3.50 -5.41
N TYR A 74 11.79 -2.22 -5.15
CA TYR A 74 13.12 -1.63 -5.18
C TYR A 74 14.08 -2.26 -4.15
N SER A 75 13.66 -2.33 -2.89
CA SER A 75 14.54 -2.74 -1.79
C SER A 75 14.53 -4.24 -1.51
N THR A 76 13.36 -4.83 -1.34
CA THR A 76 13.23 -6.22 -0.91
C THR A 76 13.44 -7.21 -2.06
N ILE A 77 12.88 -6.92 -3.23
CA ILE A 77 12.95 -7.82 -4.38
C ILE A 77 14.23 -7.60 -5.17
N LEU A 78 14.49 -6.35 -5.60
CA LEU A 78 15.64 -6.01 -6.43
C LEU A 78 16.93 -5.81 -5.62
N LYS A 79 16.85 -5.80 -4.28
CA LYS A 79 18.01 -5.67 -3.39
C LYS A 79 18.78 -4.35 -3.53
N ASN A 80 18.13 -3.30 -3.98
CA ASN A 80 18.72 -1.97 -4.00
C ASN A 80 18.65 -1.32 -2.60
N LYS A 81 19.63 -0.47 -2.30
CA LYS A 81 19.64 0.27 -1.03
C LYS A 81 18.74 1.48 -1.14
N LEU A 82 17.77 1.59 -0.23
CA LEU A 82 16.93 2.77 -0.12
C LEU A 82 17.76 3.97 0.33
N ARG A 83 17.42 5.14 -0.21
CA ARG A 83 17.98 6.43 0.15
C ARG A 83 16.88 7.50 0.20
N PRO A 84 17.05 8.56 0.99
CA PRO A 84 16.13 9.70 0.95
C PRO A 84 16.15 10.42 -0.39
N GLY A 85 15.07 11.14 -0.69
CA GLY A 85 14.99 12.02 -1.85
C GLY A 85 14.39 11.42 -3.11
N PHE A 86 13.96 10.15 -3.11
CA PHE A 86 13.24 9.59 -4.24
C PHE A 86 11.89 10.28 -4.42
N THR A 87 11.62 10.76 -5.62
CA THR A 87 10.25 11.12 -6.00
C THR A 87 9.47 9.86 -6.38
N PRO A 88 8.12 9.89 -6.34
CA PRO A 88 7.31 8.77 -6.80
C PRO A 88 7.62 8.34 -8.23
N ASP A 89 7.80 9.29 -9.14
CA ASP A 89 8.09 9.01 -10.56
C ASP A 89 9.47 8.38 -10.76
N GLU A 90 10.48 8.85 -10.05
CA GLU A 90 11.82 8.24 -10.09
C GLU A 90 11.80 6.79 -9.62
N MET A 91 11.14 6.53 -8.50
CA MET A 91 11.01 5.17 -7.95
C MET A 91 10.27 4.26 -8.92
N TYR A 92 9.13 4.73 -9.44
CA TYR A 92 8.33 3.97 -10.40
C TYR A 92 9.13 3.61 -11.66
N THR A 93 9.81 4.59 -12.25
CA THR A 93 10.58 4.40 -13.49
C THR A 93 11.71 3.38 -13.29
N LEU A 94 12.46 3.49 -12.18
CA LEU A 94 13.55 2.56 -11.88
C LEU A 94 13.05 1.14 -11.65
N VAL A 95 12.02 0.97 -10.82
CA VAL A 95 11.48 -0.36 -10.50
C VAL A 95 10.88 -1.00 -11.73
N LYS A 96 10.13 -0.24 -12.52
CA LYS A 96 9.53 -0.73 -13.76
C LYS A 96 10.57 -1.29 -14.73
N GLN A 97 11.66 -0.54 -14.95
CA GLN A 97 12.73 -0.97 -15.85
C GLN A 97 13.49 -2.17 -15.30
N GLN A 98 13.91 -2.13 -14.03
CA GLN A 98 14.70 -3.20 -13.43
C GLN A 98 13.91 -4.50 -13.28
N MET A 99 12.62 -4.43 -12.94
CA MET A 99 11.76 -5.62 -12.87
C MET A 99 11.57 -6.27 -14.23
N ARG A 100 11.43 -5.47 -15.28
CA ARG A 100 11.35 -5.98 -16.66
C ARG A 100 12.65 -6.66 -17.06
N ASP A 101 13.79 -6.00 -16.85
CA ASP A 101 15.08 -6.48 -17.32
C ASP A 101 15.58 -7.70 -16.52
N THR A 102 15.35 -7.71 -15.20
CA THR A 102 15.87 -8.75 -14.31
C THR A 102 14.94 -9.96 -14.19
N HIS A 103 13.63 -9.73 -14.12
CA HIS A 103 12.66 -10.76 -13.77
C HIS A 103 11.56 -10.97 -14.82
N GLN A 104 11.56 -10.19 -15.91
CA GLN A 104 10.49 -10.21 -16.94
C GLN A 104 9.10 -10.02 -16.30
N ILE A 105 9.04 -9.13 -15.31
CA ILE A 105 7.80 -8.70 -14.66
C ILE A 105 7.44 -7.30 -15.15
N GLU A 106 6.19 -7.11 -15.54
CA GLU A 106 5.67 -5.82 -15.99
C GLU A 106 4.92 -5.11 -14.87
N LEU A 107 5.22 -3.82 -14.70
CA LEU A 107 4.48 -2.96 -13.77
C LEU A 107 3.45 -2.16 -14.54
N LEU A 108 2.19 -2.25 -14.10
CA LEU A 108 1.13 -1.40 -14.64
C LEU A 108 1.08 -0.08 -13.84
N GLU A 109 0.04 0.73 -14.05
CA GLU A 109 -0.06 2.02 -13.40
C GLU A 109 -0.47 1.93 -11.93
N SER A 110 0.03 2.87 -11.13
CA SER A 110 -0.28 2.98 -9.70
C SER A 110 -1.76 3.27 -9.45
N PHE A 111 -2.30 2.69 -8.37
CA PHE A 111 -3.65 2.97 -7.91
C PHE A 111 -3.84 4.37 -7.33
N GLY A 112 -2.76 5.01 -6.86
CA GLY A 112 -2.77 6.38 -6.37
C GLY A 112 -2.40 6.55 -4.90
N PHE A 113 -2.50 5.52 -4.07
CA PHE A 113 -2.12 5.62 -2.66
C PHE A 113 -0.66 5.20 -2.44
N ASN A 114 -0.06 5.83 -1.43
CA ASN A 114 1.32 5.62 -1.01
C ASN A 114 1.34 5.14 0.44
N ASN A 115 1.48 3.84 0.65
CA ASN A 115 1.51 3.27 2.01
C ASN A 115 2.91 3.36 2.59
N THR A 116 3.21 4.47 3.23
CA THR A 116 4.51 4.75 3.85
C THR A 116 4.34 5.24 5.28
N TYR A 117 5.44 5.36 6.01
CA TYR A 117 5.43 6.04 7.30
C TYR A 117 5.02 7.50 7.15
N VAL A 118 4.32 7.99 8.15
CA VAL A 118 3.91 9.39 8.28
C VAL A 118 4.03 9.78 9.76
N LEU A 119 4.34 11.04 10.03
CA LEU A 119 4.24 11.60 11.38
C LEU A 119 2.87 12.23 11.54
N ALA A 120 2.24 11.98 12.68
CA ALA A 120 0.90 12.45 12.98
C ALA A 120 0.86 13.20 14.31
N VAL A 121 0.05 14.24 14.35
CA VAL A 121 -0.23 15.05 15.54
C VAL A 121 -1.73 15.21 15.71
N THR A 122 -2.18 15.65 16.90
CA THR A 122 -3.59 15.98 17.10
C THR A 122 -3.96 17.27 16.37
N GLN A 123 -5.26 17.46 16.11
CA GLN A 123 -5.78 18.72 15.53
C GLN A 123 -5.38 19.93 16.40
N ALA A 124 -5.46 19.77 17.73
CA ALA A 124 -5.09 20.84 18.67
C ALA A 124 -3.60 21.21 18.56
N THR A 125 -2.70 20.23 18.50
CA THR A 125 -1.26 20.48 18.35
C THR A 125 -0.94 21.11 17.01
N ALA A 126 -1.55 20.63 15.92
CA ALA A 126 -1.38 21.21 14.59
C ALA A 126 -1.82 22.68 14.55
N ALA A 127 -2.96 22.99 15.16
CA ALA A 127 -3.48 24.37 15.22
C ALA A 127 -2.59 25.26 16.07
N LYS A 128 -2.16 24.80 17.23
CA LYS A 128 -1.33 25.56 18.18
C LYS A 128 0.00 26.00 17.57
N TYR A 129 0.65 25.12 16.82
CA TYR A 129 1.98 25.34 16.26
C TYR A 129 1.99 25.58 14.74
N HIS A 130 0.82 25.66 14.10
CA HIS A 130 0.67 25.83 12.65
C HIS A 130 1.41 24.75 11.84
N LEU A 131 1.18 23.48 12.20
CA LEU A 131 1.89 22.34 11.61
C LEU A 131 1.15 21.80 10.40
N LYS A 132 1.82 21.73 9.25
CA LYS A 132 1.37 21.07 8.01
C LYS A 132 2.42 20.12 7.47
N THR A 133 3.71 20.45 7.63
CA THR A 133 4.83 19.70 7.10
C THR A 133 5.77 19.23 8.21
N MET A 134 6.64 18.29 7.90
CA MET A 134 7.69 17.87 8.83
C MET A 134 8.70 19.01 9.06
N THR A 135 8.93 19.86 8.07
CA THR A 135 9.73 21.08 8.28
C THR A 135 9.09 22.00 9.32
N ASP A 136 7.76 22.18 9.29
CA ASP A 136 7.06 22.95 10.33
C ASP A 136 7.28 22.34 11.71
N LEU A 137 7.19 21.02 11.82
CA LEU A 137 7.40 20.28 13.07
C LEU A 137 8.80 20.52 13.64
N THR A 138 9.81 20.60 12.79
CA THR A 138 11.21 20.80 13.20
C THR A 138 11.40 22.02 14.09
N ARG A 139 10.64 23.10 13.85
CA ARG A 139 10.75 24.34 14.62
C ARG A 139 10.36 24.19 16.10
N VAL A 140 9.49 23.23 16.41
CA VAL A 140 8.92 23.04 17.75
C VAL A 140 9.18 21.67 18.35
N SER A 141 9.79 20.76 17.60
CA SER A 141 9.97 19.36 17.99
C SER A 141 10.70 19.20 19.32
N HIS A 142 11.64 20.10 19.66
CA HIS A 142 12.40 20.07 20.91
C HIS A 142 11.51 20.22 22.17
N ASN A 143 10.30 20.71 22.01
CA ASN A 143 9.30 20.83 23.08
C ASN A 143 8.27 19.68 23.07
N LEU A 144 8.34 18.78 22.10
CA LEU A 144 7.32 17.75 21.88
C LEU A 144 7.85 16.35 22.18
N ARG A 145 6.95 15.52 22.75
CA ARG A 145 7.21 14.12 23.07
C ARG A 145 6.84 13.25 21.86
N PHE A 146 7.75 12.37 21.47
CA PHE A 146 7.58 11.50 20.30
C PHE A 146 7.31 10.06 20.72
N GLY A 147 6.34 9.41 20.06
CA GLY A 147 5.99 8.01 20.25
C GLY A 147 6.20 7.22 18.96
N CYS A 148 6.97 6.14 19.03
CA CYS A 148 7.24 5.25 17.90
C CYS A 148 7.58 3.84 18.39
N SER A 149 7.75 2.90 17.46
CA SER A 149 8.25 1.56 17.78
C SER A 149 9.75 1.61 18.11
N PRO A 150 10.28 0.60 18.89
CA PRO A 150 11.71 0.50 19.12
C PRO A 150 12.53 0.40 17.82
N GLU A 151 12.03 -0.31 16.82
CA GLU A 151 12.68 -0.45 15.52
C GLU A 151 12.80 0.90 14.80
N PHE A 152 11.73 1.68 14.79
CA PHE A 152 11.74 3.02 14.17
C PHE A 152 12.72 3.95 14.87
N ALA A 153 12.79 3.88 16.20
CA ALA A 153 13.70 4.70 17.01
C ALA A 153 15.18 4.40 16.72
N ALA A 154 15.51 3.19 16.28
CA ALA A 154 16.89 2.72 16.14
C ALA A 154 17.43 2.72 14.69
N ARG A 155 16.58 2.71 13.69
CA ARG A 155 16.97 2.50 12.29
C ARG A 155 17.31 3.82 11.58
N ASP A 156 18.29 3.78 10.67
CA ASP A 156 18.67 4.93 9.85
C ASP A 156 17.53 5.39 8.92
N ASP A 157 16.62 4.49 8.54
CA ASP A 157 15.42 4.80 7.78
C ASP A 157 14.21 5.20 8.66
N GLY A 158 14.46 5.39 9.94
CA GLY A 158 13.51 5.86 10.94
C GLY A 158 13.96 7.16 11.60
N LEU A 159 13.85 7.22 12.94
CA LEU A 159 14.12 8.45 13.71
C LEU A 159 15.52 9.04 13.50
N PRO A 160 16.62 8.27 13.57
CA PRO A 160 17.94 8.83 13.32
C PRO A 160 18.07 9.52 11.96
N GLY A 161 17.47 8.99 10.93
CA GLY A 161 17.44 9.58 9.60
C GLY A 161 16.62 10.86 9.53
N ILE A 162 15.47 10.91 10.20
CA ILE A 162 14.63 12.10 10.31
C ILE A 162 15.38 13.23 11.03
N GLU A 163 16.01 12.90 12.14
CA GLU A 163 16.81 13.87 12.90
C GLU A 163 17.89 14.50 12.02
N LYS A 164 18.58 13.68 11.24
CA LYS A 164 19.63 14.13 10.34
C LYS A 164 19.08 14.95 9.16
N THR A 165 18.03 14.45 8.51
CA THR A 165 17.50 15.08 7.28
C THR A 165 16.81 16.39 7.55
N TYR A 166 16.02 16.48 8.63
CA TYR A 166 15.24 17.66 8.98
C TYR A 166 15.93 18.55 10.02
N GLY A 167 16.96 18.08 10.69
CA GLY A 167 17.54 18.76 11.85
C GLY A 167 16.60 18.72 13.06
N MET A 168 15.79 17.68 13.16
CA MET A 168 14.74 17.56 14.16
C MET A 168 15.29 16.88 15.43
N THR A 169 14.87 17.39 16.59
CA THR A 169 15.17 16.76 17.90
C THR A 169 13.92 16.85 18.76
N PHE A 170 13.50 15.72 19.33
CA PHE A 170 12.34 15.66 20.22
C PHE A 170 12.75 15.83 21.67
N LYS A 171 11.80 16.34 22.50
CA LYS A 171 11.96 16.43 23.95
C LYS A 171 12.19 15.08 24.59
N SER A 172 11.46 14.06 24.14
CA SER A 172 11.58 12.68 24.59
C SER A 172 11.16 11.72 23.47
N VAL A 173 11.69 10.50 23.51
CA VAL A 173 11.30 9.42 22.60
C VAL A 173 10.76 8.27 23.45
N ASN A 174 9.51 7.89 23.20
CA ASN A 174 8.80 6.87 23.96
C ASN A 174 8.44 5.71 23.03
N ASN A 175 8.77 4.49 23.43
CA ASN A 175 8.59 3.31 22.60
C ASN A 175 7.24 2.64 22.91
N PHE A 176 6.51 2.32 21.85
CA PHE A 176 5.23 1.63 21.90
C PHE A 176 5.19 0.50 20.89
N SER A 177 4.42 -0.55 21.18
CA SER A 177 4.19 -1.67 20.29
C SER A 177 2.85 -1.53 19.59
N GLY A 178 2.82 -1.83 18.29
CA GLY A 178 1.59 -1.90 17.51
C GLY A 178 0.76 -0.62 17.56
N THR A 179 -0.50 -0.74 17.98
CA THR A 179 -1.48 0.36 17.98
C THR A 179 -1.49 1.20 19.27
N LEU A 180 -0.64 0.88 20.24
CA LEU A 180 -0.59 1.61 21.52
C LEU A 180 -0.21 3.08 21.34
N MET A 181 0.48 3.44 20.27
CA MET A 181 0.80 4.83 19.91
C MET A 181 -0.45 5.69 19.78
N TYR A 182 -1.51 5.17 19.18
CA TYR A 182 -2.78 5.89 19.01
C TYR A 182 -3.43 6.22 20.37
N THR A 183 -3.43 5.26 21.29
CA THR A 183 -3.93 5.49 22.65
C THR A 183 -3.08 6.52 23.37
N ALA A 184 -1.76 6.46 23.22
CA ALA A 184 -0.83 7.40 23.87
C ALA A 184 -1.04 8.84 23.44
N ILE A 185 -1.23 9.09 22.14
CA ILE A 185 -1.44 10.46 21.63
C ILE A 185 -2.83 11.00 22.01
N THR A 186 -3.85 10.18 21.96
CA THR A 186 -5.21 10.59 22.33
C THR A 186 -5.38 10.81 23.83
N SER A 187 -4.55 10.16 24.67
CA SER A 187 -4.51 10.35 26.13
C SER A 187 -3.51 11.42 26.58
N ASP A 188 -2.95 12.18 25.63
CA ASP A 188 -1.96 13.26 25.89
C ASP A 188 -0.67 12.77 26.59
N ASN A 189 -0.27 11.54 26.32
CA ASN A 189 1.01 10.99 26.81
C ASN A 189 2.17 11.27 25.87
N VAL A 190 1.89 11.49 24.58
CA VAL A 190 2.85 11.95 23.57
C VAL A 190 2.18 12.98 22.67
N ASP A 191 2.97 13.73 21.93
CA ASP A 191 2.50 14.82 21.06
C ASP A 191 2.59 14.49 19.57
N VAL A 192 3.51 13.61 19.19
CA VAL A 192 3.75 13.17 17.82
C VAL A 192 3.90 11.66 17.81
N ILE A 193 3.29 10.99 16.84
CA ILE A 193 3.46 9.55 16.64
C ILE A 193 3.81 9.23 15.20
N THR A 194 4.39 8.04 15.00
CA THR A 194 4.43 7.43 13.67
C THR A 194 3.11 6.73 13.38
N ALA A 195 2.74 6.72 12.11
CA ALA A 195 1.63 5.93 11.58
C ALA A 195 1.99 5.46 10.17
N PHE A 196 1.17 4.58 9.62
CA PHE A 196 1.19 4.32 8.17
C PHE A 196 0.09 5.12 7.51
N SER A 197 0.39 5.73 6.39
CA SER A 197 -0.49 6.71 5.72
C SER A 197 -1.84 6.15 5.27
N THR A 198 -1.96 4.82 5.13
CA THR A 198 -3.20 4.14 4.73
C THR A 198 -3.85 3.34 5.87
N ASP A 199 -3.35 3.48 7.10
CA ASP A 199 -3.88 2.77 8.27
C ASP A 199 -5.35 3.15 8.51
N GLY A 200 -6.21 2.13 8.62
CA GLY A 200 -7.63 2.33 8.91
C GLY A 200 -7.90 3.03 10.23
N LEU A 201 -7.03 2.86 11.24
CA LEU A 201 -7.18 3.54 12.53
C LEU A 201 -7.10 5.07 12.43
N LEU A 202 -6.54 5.61 11.35
CA LEU A 202 -6.53 7.06 11.10
C LEU A 202 -7.94 7.61 10.86
N GLN A 203 -8.90 6.77 10.49
CA GLN A 203 -10.31 7.15 10.38
C GLN A 203 -11.03 7.23 11.74
N LYS A 204 -10.51 6.50 12.73
CA LYS A 204 -11.04 6.49 14.10
C LYS A 204 -10.53 7.66 14.93
N TYR A 205 -9.27 8.02 14.74
CA TYR A 205 -8.58 9.07 15.48
C TYR A 205 -8.37 10.28 14.56
N ASP A 206 -8.93 11.42 14.92
CA ASP A 206 -8.87 12.65 14.14
C ASP A 206 -7.48 13.32 14.25
N LEU A 207 -6.52 12.77 13.53
CA LEU A 207 -5.14 13.23 13.53
C LEU A 207 -4.82 13.99 12.25
N VAL A 208 -3.87 14.93 12.36
CA VAL A 208 -3.27 15.61 11.21
C VAL A 208 -2.02 14.84 10.81
N LEU A 209 -1.95 14.42 9.55
CA LEU A 209 -0.79 13.80 8.96
C LEU A 209 0.11 14.87 8.37
N LEU A 210 1.38 14.89 8.80
CA LEU A 210 2.34 15.89 8.34
C LEU A 210 2.98 15.45 7.02
N GLU A 211 3.05 16.38 6.07
CA GLU A 211 3.70 16.14 4.78
C GLU A 211 5.22 15.97 4.97
N ASP A 212 5.77 14.90 4.39
CA ASP A 212 7.21 14.68 4.30
C ASP A 212 7.79 15.51 3.14
N ASP A 213 7.96 16.78 3.36
CA ASP A 213 8.31 17.78 2.34
C ASP A 213 9.75 17.64 1.80
N LYS A 214 10.61 16.89 2.48
CA LYS A 214 11.97 16.56 2.00
C LYS A 214 12.08 15.14 1.41
N ASN A 215 10.97 14.45 1.24
CA ASN A 215 10.94 13.08 0.70
C ASN A 215 11.92 12.15 1.41
N PHE A 216 11.92 12.19 2.75
CA PHE A 216 12.77 11.31 3.55
C PHE A 216 12.31 9.86 3.44
N PHE A 217 11.00 9.62 3.57
CA PHE A 217 10.44 8.28 3.43
C PHE A 217 10.35 7.89 1.96
N PRO A 218 10.87 6.73 1.56
CA PRO A 218 10.76 6.26 0.18
C PRO A 218 9.29 6.08 -0.24
N PRO A 219 8.98 6.25 -1.53
CA PRO A 219 7.64 5.97 -2.04
C PRO A 219 7.29 4.48 -1.98
N TYR A 220 6.08 4.16 -1.52
CA TYR A 220 5.48 2.82 -1.50
C TYR A 220 4.11 2.87 -2.16
N TYR A 221 4.09 3.18 -3.45
CA TYR A 221 2.86 3.18 -4.25
C TYR A 221 2.52 1.77 -4.67
N MET A 222 1.26 1.37 -4.49
CA MET A 222 0.79 0.05 -4.87
C MET A 222 0.34 0.05 -6.33
N LEU A 223 0.69 -1.01 -7.04
CA LEU A 223 0.36 -1.21 -8.45
C LEU A 223 0.39 -2.70 -8.80
N PRO A 224 -0.21 -3.11 -9.94
CA PRO A 224 -0.12 -4.48 -10.37
C PRO A 224 1.29 -4.84 -10.86
N PHE A 225 1.83 -5.92 -10.29
CA PHE A 225 3.00 -6.62 -10.83
C PHE A 225 2.49 -7.81 -11.64
N VAL A 226 2.81 -7.86 -12.92
CA VAL A 226 2.26 -8.84 -13.87
C VAL A 226 3.39 -9.66 -14.50
N ASN A 227 3.21 -10.97 -14.55
CA ASN A 227 4.11 -11.84 -15.30
C ASN A 227 4.17 -11.37 -16.76
N GLY A 228 5.38 -11.21 -17.31
CA GLY A 228 5.58 -10.64 -18.64
C GLY A 228 4.94 -11.46 -19.75
N LYS A 229 4.96 -12.79 -19.65
CA LYS A 229 4.30 -13.68 -20.64
C LYS A 229 2.78 -13.50 -20.61
N THR A 230 2.20 -13.44 -19.42
CA THR A 230 0.77 -13.19 -19.22
C THR A 230 0.36 -11.84 -19.77
N ASN A 231 1.15 -10.80 -19.51
CA ASN A 231 0.88 -9.46 -19.99
C ASN A 231 0.89 -9.38 -21.51
N ALA A 232 1.79 -10.09 -22.16
CA ALA A 232 1.88 -10.18 -23.63
C ALA A 232 0.74 -11.00 -24.23
N GLU A 233 0.36 -12.12 -23.57
CA GLU A 233 -0.70 -13.00 -24.04
C GLU A 233 -2.10 -12.39 -23.89
N TYR A 234 -2.34 -11.63 -22.83
CA TYR A 234 -3.63 -11.04 -22.50
C TYR A 234 -3.52 -9.51 -22.34
N PRO A 235 -3.36 -8.76 -23.45
CA PRO A 235 -3.24 -7.29 -23.37
C PRO A 235 -4.49 -6.62 -22.78
N GLU A 236 -5.64 -7.28 -22.79
CA GLU A 236 -6.89 -6.81 -22.17
C GLU A 236 -6.78 -6.64 -20.64
N ILE A 237 -5.82 -7.30 -19.98
CA ILE A 237 -5.61 -7.14 -18.52
C ILE A 237 -5.26 -5.69 -18.19
N ALA A 238 -4.26 -5.13 -18.85
CA ALA A 238 -3.83 -3.75 -18.59
C ALA A 238 -4.98 -2.76 -18.86
N GLN A 239 -5.76 -2.98 -19.90
CA GLN A 239 -6.91 -2.16 -20.22
C GLN A 239 -7.99 -2.25 -19.14
N ALA A 240 -8.32 -3.47 -18.70
CA ALA A 240 -9.32 -3.68 -17.64
C ALA A 240 -8.92 -3.02 -16.32
N LEU A 241 -7.64 -3.06 -15.96
CA LEU A 241 -7.13 -2.49 -14.71
C LEU A 241 -6.86 -0.99 -14.79
N SER A 242 -6.82 -0.40 -15.98
CA SER A 242 -6.53 1.03 -16.17
C SER A 242 -7.52 1.95 -15.46
N VAL A 243 -8.75 1.48 -15.21
CA VAL A 243 -9.78 2.25 -14.49
C VAL A 243 -9.40 2.51 -13.04
N LEU A 244 -8.47 1.74 -12.47
CA LEU A 244 -7.95 1.96 -11.12
C LEU A 244 -6.76 2.93 -11.08
N SER A 245 -6.22 3.32 -12.22
CA SER A 245 -5.10 4.28 -12.27
C SER A 245 -5.47 5.57 -11.55
N SER A 246 -4.73 5.91 -10.50
CA SER A 246 -4.94 7.09 -9.65
C SER A 246 -6.38 7.21 -9.07
N ALA A 247 -7.09 6.10 -8.94
CA ALA A 247 -8.49 6.08 -8.49
C ALA A 247 -8.65 5.98 -6.96
N ILE A 248 -7.59 5.63 -6.25
CA ILE A 248 -7.62 5.38 -4.80
C ILE A 248 -6.54 6.22 -4.14
N ASP A 249 -6.92 7.30 -3.47
CA ASP A 249 -5.99 8.09 -2.67
C ASP A 249 -5.78 7.48 -1.26
N ASP A 250 -4.86 8.04 -0.49
CA ASP A 250 -4.54 7.55 0.85
C ASP A 250 -5.78 7.54 1.76
N ALA A 251 -6.58 8.60 1.74
CA ALA A 251 -7.79 8.70 2.57
C ALA A 251 -8.83 7.64 2.20
N THR A 252 -9.00 7.36 0.92
CA THR A 252 -9.89 6.31 0.42
C THR A 252 -9.40 4.94 0.89
N MET A 253 -8.10 4.67 0.78
CA MET A 253 -7.54 3.40 1.24
C MET A 253 -7.67 3.22 2.76
N GLN A 254 -7.49 4.29 3.53
CA GLN A 254 -7.78 4.28 4.98
C GLN A 254 -9.21 3.81 5.27
N LYS A 255 -10.19 4.36 4.54
CA LYS A 255 -11.61 3.99 4.72
C LYS A 255 -11.88 2.52 4.38
N LEU A 256 -11.27 2.02 3.31
CA LEU A 256 -11.41 0.61 2.92
C LEU A 256 -10.80 -0.31 3.98
N ASN A 257 -9.62 -0.01 4.47
CA ASN A 257 -8.96 -0.76 5.54
C ASN A 257 -9.78 -0.71 6.84
N TYR A 258 -10.34 0.45 7.18
CA TYR A 258 -11.18 0.64 8.36
C TYR A 258 -12.43 -0.25 8.33
N GLU A 259 -13.10 -0.36 7.18
CA GLU A 259 -14.28 -1.21 7.01
C GLU A 259 -13.99 -2.68 7.35
N VAL A 260 -12.78 -3.14 7.07
CA VAL A 260 -12.36 -4.51 7.37
C VAL A 260 -11.84 -4.64 8.81
N VAL A 261 -10.86 -3.82 9.18
CA VAL A 261 -10.12 -3.98 10.45
C VAL A 261 -10.98 -3.61 11.66
N GLU A 262 -11.73 -2.51 11.59
CA GLU A 262 -12.56 -2.04 12.70
C GLU A 262 -14.01 -2.53 12.62
N LYS A 263 -14.61 -2.56 11.44
CA LYS A 263 -15.99 -2.99 11.28
C LYS A 263 -16.17 -4.48 11.00
N GLY A 264 -15.09 -5.21 10.77
CA GLY A 264 -15.13 -6.66 10.54
C GLY A 264 -15.80 -7.10 9.25
N ARG A 265 -15.91 -6.21 8.25
CA ARG A 265 -16.51 -6.54 6.96
C ARG A 265 -15.59 -7.45 6.16
N ASP A 266 -16.18 -8.28 5.31
CA ASP A 266 -15.44 -9.15 4.40
C ASP A 266 -14.65 -8.36 3.36
N ARG A 267 -13.40 -8.72 3.14
CA ARG A 267 -12.49 -8.01 2.23
C ARG A 267 -12.96 -8.03 0.77
N ALA A 268 -13.50 -9.16 0.31
CA ALA A 268 -14.06 -9.28 -1.04
C ALA A 268 -15.30 -8.39 -1.20
N GLU A 269 -16.15 -8.32 -0.18
CA GLU A 269 -17.33 -7.45 -0.17
C GLU A 269 -16.94 -5.98 -0.21
N VAL A 270 -15.99 -5.55 0.63
CA VAL A 270 -15.50 -4.17 0.65
C VAL A 270 -14.94 -3.76 -0.71
N ALA A 271 -14.16 -4.64 -1.34
CA ALA A 271 -13.59 -4.41 -2.67
C ALA A 271 -14.70 -4.20 -3.72
N ARG A 272 -15.66 -5.11 -3.77
CA ARG A 272 -16.75 -5.06 -4.75
C ARG A 272 -17.67 -3.86 -4.54
N THR A 273 -18.00 -3.57 -3.29
CA THR A 273 -18.81 -2.40 -2.94
C THR A 273 -18.16 -1.11 -3.44
N PHE A 274 -16.85 -0.96 -3.22
CA PHE A 274 -16.10 0.20 -3.72
C PHE A 274 -16.20 0.34 -5.24
N LEU A 275 -15.98 -0.75 -5.97
CA LEU A 275 -16.04 -0.73 -7.44
C LEU A 275 -17.44 -0.38 -7.95
N LEU A 276 -18.48 -0.90 -7.32
CA LEU A 276 -19.88 -0.60 -7.66
C LEU A 276 -20.22 0.87 -7.37
N GLU A 277 -19.87 1.38 -6.19
CA GLU A 277 -20.15 2.76 -5.78
C GLU A 277 -19.45 3.79 -6.66
N ARG A 278 -18.23 3.46 -7.13
CA ARG A 278 -17.48 4.32 -8.06
C ARG A 278 -17.88 4.14 -9.53
N GLY A 279 -18.82 3.26 -9.82
CA GLY A 279 -19.27 3.00 -11.19
C GLY A 279 -18.22 2.33 -12.08
N LEU A 280 -17.21 1.68 -11.47
CA LEU A 280 -16.14 0.99 -12.21
C LEU A 280 -16.57 -0.38 -12.70
N VAL A 281 -17.57 -0.97 -12.07
CA VAL A 281 -18.25 -2.20 -12.48
C VAL A 281 -19.76 -2.02 -12.28
N LYS A 282 -20.56 -2.90 -12.89
CA LYS A 282 -22.02 -2.91 -12.77
C LYS A 282 -22.49 -4.20 -12.08
N PRO A 283 -23.64 -4.19 -11.36
CA PRO A 283 -24.17 -5.40 -10.72
C PRO A 283 -24.32 -6.59 -11.68
N GLU A 284 -24.76 -6.31 -12.92
CA GLU A 284 -24.96 -7.31 -13.97
C GLU A 284 -23.69 -7.97 -14.45
N ASP A 285 -22.51 -7.38 -14.22
CA ASP A 285 -21.21 -7.97 -14.58
C ASP A 285 -20.91 -9.25 -13.76
N PHE A 286 -21.62 -9.45 -12.64
CA PHE A 286 -21.41 -10.58 -11.73
C PHE A 286 -22.61 -11.55 -11.70
N LYS A 287 -23.56 -11.41 -12.61
CA LYS A 287 -24.67 -12.34 -12.73
C LYS A 287 -24.32 -13.45 -13.73
N ASN A 288 -24.06 -14.64 -13.22
CA ASN A 288 -23.96 -15.90 -13.97
C ASN A 288 -24.93 -16.90 -13.39
#